data_ee6f3c819077600a632ef7737a3b838b
#
_entry.id   ee6f3c819077600a632ef7737a3b838b
#
_cell.length_a   1.000
_cell.length_b   1.000
_cell.length_c   1.000
_cell.angle_alpha   90.00
_cell.angle_beta   90.00
_cell.angle_gamma   90.00
#
_symmetry.space_group_name_H-M   'P 1'
#
loop_
_entity.id
_entity.type
_entity.pdbx_description
1 polymer ?
#
loop_
_entity_poly.entity_id
_entity_poly.type
_entity_poly.pdbx_seq_one_letter_code
_entity_poly.pdbx_strand_id
1 'polypeptide(L)'
;MNYKPLFSRALGLDPERLHFAAHSHHLWPDASFDGQVRAWAEANRFADRKWDLIFGEVIPEAQGHVARELSLPSPDSLIFAPNTHEILLRIVSAVDKAPVRILATDGEFHSFRRQSERWEEAGQAVVTRVPLAPFETFAERFVAAAQAGGHDLIFVSQVFFRTGGLFDRIAELAELADPAGPWVVVDGYHGFMATPTDLSTVADKIFYLAGGYKYAMAGEGACFLHAPPDFGPRPVVTGWFAEFGHLEGPPGGVQYRTDGGRFWGATFDASALYRFNAVRAMLDQHGLTTAMIADHARGLQARFQAAIEGGEAGGLSQADILNPVDGEAPRARFLALRHADAPRWKTALQEMNVIADVRDDVIRFGFSLYQSEEDVERLIHACARLD
;
A
#
# COMPACT_ATOMS: atom_id res chain seq x y z
N MET A 1 6.09 -20.41 -14.40
CA MET A 1 7.47 -19.85 -14.44
C MET A 1 8.07 -19.89 -13.04
N ASN A 2 9.39 -19.96 -12.87
CA ASN A 2 10.03 -20.03 -11.56
C ASN A 2 10.85 -18.76 -11.30
N TYR A 3 10.40 -17.93 -10.37
CA TYR A 3 11.05 -16.67 -10.00
C TYR A 3 11.78 -16.74 -8.65
N LYS A 4 11.83 -17.91 -8.00
CA LYS A 4 12.57 -18.13 -6.75
C LYS A 4 14.05 -17.67 -6.80
N PRO A 5 14.76 -17.80 -7.96
CA PRO A 5 16.13 -17.31 -8.06
C PRO A 5 16.31 -15.81 -7.77
N LEU A 6 15.27 -14.98 -7.98
CA LEU A 6 15.30 -13.56 -7.66
C LEU A 6 15.25 -13.28 -6.14
N PHE A 7 14.96 -14.30 -5.35
CA PHE A 7 14.83 -14.25 -3.87
C PHE A 7 15.77 -15.23 -3.18
N SER A 8 16.90 -15.58 -3.82
CA SER A 8 17.79 -16.65 -3.35
C SER A 8 18.32 -16.42 -1.94
N ARG A 9 18.64 -15.18 -1.57
CA ARG A 9 19.09 -14.80 -0.23
C ARG A 9 17.99 -15.00 0.81
N ALA A 10 16.80 -14.49 0.56
CA ALA A 10 15.68 -14.57 1.51
C ALA A 10 15.18 -16.00 1.70
N LEU A 11 15.10 -16.79 0.62
CA LEU A 11 14.72 -18.19 0.66
C LEU A 11 15.82 -19.09 1.25
N GLY A 12 17.08 -18.75 1.02
CA GLY A 12 18.23 -19.49 1.57
C GLY A 12 18.38 -19.39 3.09
N LEU A 13 17.79 -18.38 3.74
CA LEU A 13 17.80 -18.25 5.21
C LEU A 13 16.98 -19.34 5.91
N ASP A 14 15.91 -19.84 5.26
CA ASP A 14 15.08 -20.92 5.75
C ASP A 14 14.40 -21.60 4.53
N PRO A 15 15.07 -22.58 3.90
CA PRO A 15 14.58 -23.22 2.66
C PRO A 15 13.28 -24.01 2.83
N GLU A 16 12.97 -24.46 4.04
CA GLU A 16 11.76 -25.24 4.33
C GLU A 16 10.55 -24.36 4.64
N ARG A 17 10.75 -23.08 4.87
CA ARG A 17 9.67 -22.15 5.20
C ARG A 17 8.72 -21.95 4.02
N LEU A 18 7.44 -22.12 4.25
CA LEU A 18 6.36 -21.70 3.34
C LEU A 18 5.87 -20.32 3.74
N HIS A 19 6.21 -19.31 2.97
CA HIS A 19 5.84 -17.92 3.28
C HIS A 19 4.63 -17.48 2.47
N PHE A 20 3.44 -17.45 3.10
CA PHE A 20 2.18 -17.02 2.53
C PHE A 20 1.63 -15.75 3.23
N ALA A 21 2.52 -14.83 3.58
CA ALA A 21 2.17 -13.55 4.21
C ALA A 21 2.68 -12.33 3.43
N ALA A 22 2.82 -12.42 2.10
CA ALA A 22 3.35 -11.36 1.24
C ALA A 22 2.58 -10.03 1.37
N HIS A 23 1.27 -10.10 1.62
CA HIS A 23 0.39 -8.95 1.84
C HIS A 23 0.63 -8.24 3.19
N SER A 24 1.22 -8.92 4.14
CA SER A 24 1.56 -8.37 5.46
C SER A 24 3.02 -7.92 5.49
N HIS A 25 3.94 -8.80 5.12
CA HIS A 25 5.37 -8.51 5.03
C HIS A 25 5.98 -9.32 3.89
N HIS A 26 6.29 -8.67 2.78
CA HIS A 26 6.83 -9.34 1.59
C HIS A 26 8.28 -9.79 1.82
N LEU A 27 8.68 -10.95 1.28
CA LEU A 27 10.11 -11.29 1.19
C LEU A 27 10.81 -10.32 0.23
N TRP A 28 12.04 -9.99 0.56
CA TRP A 28 12.82 -9.04 -0.22
C TRP A 28 13.63 -9.77 -1.30
N PRO A 29 13.57 -9.33 -2.57
CA PRO A 29 14.40 -9.90 -3.62
C PRO A 29 15.88 -9.52 -3.43
N ASP A 30 16.77 -10.28 -4.05
CA ASP A 30 18.22 -10.08 -3.95
C ASP A 30 18.64 -8.67 -4.39
N ALA A 31 17.96 -8.11 -5.39
CA ALA A 31 18.15 -6.73 -5.85
C ALA A 31 17.96 -5.69 -4.73
N SER A 32 17.05 -5.93 -3.78
CA SER A 32 16.86 -4.98 -2.66
C SER A 32 18.06 -4.96 -1.72
N PHE A 33 18.75 -6.11 -1.54
CA PHE A 33 20.00 -6.16 -0.78
C PHE A 33 21.09 -5.31 -1.46
N ASP A 34 21.22 -5.44 -2.77
CA ASP A 34 22.21 -4.67 -3.53
C ASP A 34 21.92 -3.16 -3.47
N GLY A 35 20.63 -2.78 -3.53
CA GLY A 35 20.18 -1.40 -3.30
C GLY A 35 20.55 -0.89 -1.91
N GLN A 36 20.38 -1.71 -0.86
CA GLN A 36 20.74 -1.34 0.51
C GLN A 36 22.28 -1.17 0.66
N VAL A 37 23.06 -2.07 0.06
CA VAL A 37 24.54 -1.97 0.07
C VAL A 37 25.00 -0.70 -0.66
N ARG A 38 24.37 -0.39 -1.80
CA ARG A 38 24.62 0.85 -2.54
C ARG A 38 24.33 2.09 -1.68
N ALA A 39 23.20 2.16 -1.00
CA ALA A 39 22.85 3.26 -0.11
C ALA A 39 23.90 3.46 0.99
N TRP A 40 24.35 2.38 1.63
CA TRP A 40 25.38 2.43 2.65
C TRP A 40 26.74 2.91 2.09
N ALA A 41 27.15 2.37 0.95
CA ALA A 41 28.42 2.71 0.32
C ALA A 41 28.48 4.18 -0.11
N GLU A 42 27.42 4.67 -0.74
CA GLU A 42 27.33 6.06 -1.21
C GLU A 42 27.23 7.05 -0.03
N ALA A 43 26.50 6.71 1.02
CA ALA A 43 26.44 7.54 2.24
C ALA A 43 27.82 7.72 2.87
N ASN A 44 28.65 6.67 2.89
CA ASN A 44 30.02 6.75 3.43
C ASN A 44 30.99 7.44 2.46
N ARG A 45 30.84 7.20 1.16
CA ARG A 45 31.71 7.78 0.12
C ARG A 45 31.53 9.30 0.00
N PHE A 46 30.27 9.77 0.01
CA PHE A 46 29.93 11.15 -0.28
C PHE A 46 29.69 12.00 0.97
N ALA A 47 29.48 11.36 2.13
CA ALA A 47 29.15 12.00 3.39
C ALA A 47 27.99 13.03 3.22
N ASP A 48 28.21 14.30 3.52
CA ASP A 48 27.22 15.34 3.40
C ASP A 48 26.72 15.55 1.96
N ARG A 49 27.60 15.41 0.97
CA ARG A 49 27.24 15.53 -0.45
C ARG A 49 26.35 14.38 -0.98
N LYS A 50 26.06 13.37 -0.17
CA LYS A 50 25.10 12.32 -0.56
C LYS A 50 23.71 12.89 -0.90
N TRP A 51 23.37 14.04 -0.31
CA TRP A 51 22.07 14.67 -0.56
C TRP A 51 21.96 15.22 -1.98
N ASP A 52 23.06 15.67 -2.58
CA ASP A 52 23.06 16.06 -4.00
C ASP A 52 22.68 14.88 -4.90
N LEU A 53 23.22 13.68 -4.57
CA LEU A 53 22.89 12.44 -5.28
C LEU A 53 21.45 11.97 -5.00
N ILE A 54 21.03 12.03 -3.72
CA ILE A 54 19.69 11.59 -3.32
C ILE A 54 18.61 12.45 -3.99
N PHE A 55 18.74 13.76 -3.98
CA PHE A 55 17.77 14.67 -4.60
C PHE A 55 17.94 14.81 -6.11
N GLY A 56 19.17 14.64 -6.64
CA GLY A 56 19.44 14.75 -8.07
C GLY A 56 19.18 13.48 -8.89
N GLU A 57 19.24 12.30 -8.26
CA GLU A 57 19.15 11.03 -8.96
C GLU A 57 18.16 10.06 -8.31
N VAL A 58 18.35 9.70 -7.03
CA VAL A 58 17.65 8.59 -6.38
C VAL A 58 16.15 8.87 -6.24
N ILE A 59 15.78 10.07 -5.76
CA ILE A 59 14.38 10.49 -5.63
C ILE A 59 13.72 10.65 -7.00
N PRO A 60 14.30 11.36 -8.00
CA PRO A 60 13.71 11.44 -9.34
C PRO A 60 13.51 10.08 -10.01
N GLU A 61 14.45 9.14 -9.87
CA GLU A 61 14.30 7.78 -10.36
C GLU A 61 13.11 7.07 -9.71
N ALA A 62 12.98 7.13 -8.39
CA ALA A 62 11.86 6.56 -7.64
C ALA A 62 10.52 7.21 -8.02
N GLN A 63 10.49 8.54 -8.15
CA GLN A 63 9.31 9.28 -8.64
C GLN A 63 8.90 8.81 -10.04
N GLY A 64 9.86 8.65 -10.95
CA GLY A 64 9.64 8.14 -12.30
C GLY A 64 9.07 6.71 -12.30
N HIS A 65 9.54 5.84 -11.41
CA HIS A 65 9.01 4.50 -11.26
C HIS A 65 7.55 4.49 -10.76
N VAL A 66 7.24 5.28 -9.73
CA VAL A 66 5.87 5.39 -9.21
C VAL A 66 4.94 6.01 -10.25
N ALA A 67 5.38 7.09 -10.93
CA ALA A 67 4.58 7.75 -11.95
C ALA A 67 4.22 6.80 -13.10
N ARG A 68 5.17 5.98 -13.58
CA ARG A 68 4.89 4.97 -14.61
C ARG A 68 3.92 3.89 -14.11
N GLU A 69 4.11 3.40 -12.89
CA GLU A 69 3.28 2.35 -12.31
C GLU A 69 1.82 2.76 -12.15
N LEU A 70 1.57 4.03 -11.85
CA LEU A 70 0.23 4.59 -11.62
C LEU A 70 -0.31 5.40 -12.81
N SER A 71 0.41 5.45 -13.94
CA SER A 71 0.07 6.27 -15.12
C SER A 71 -0.12 7.76 -14.78
N LEU A 72 0.70 8.30 -13.87
CA LEU A 72 0.61 9.71 -13.49
C LEU A 72 1.18 10.62 -14.59
N PRO A 73 0.58 11.80 -14.84
CA PRO A 73 1.02 12.73 -15.89
C PRO A 73 2.38 13.39 -15.59
N SER A 74 2.76 13.50 -14.31
CA SER A 74 4.04 14.07 -13.89
C SER A 74 4.57 13.41 -12.62
N PRO A 75 5.89 13.11 -12.53
CA PRO A 75 6.54 12.68 -11.32
C PRO A 75 6.62 13.79 -10.24
N ASP A 76 6.48 15.07 -10.59
CA ASP A 76 6.59 16.21 -9.67
C ASP A 76 5.43 16.26 -8.66
N SER A 77 4.36 15.51 -8.92
CA SER A 77 3.26 15.33 -7.98
C SER A 77 3.60 14.44 -6.78
N LEU A 78 4.77 13.77 -6.81
CA LEU A 78 5.16 12.73 -5.86
C LEU A 78 6.14 13.23 -4.81
N ILE A 79 5.87 12.85 -3.55
CA ILE A 79 6.83 12.97 -2.43
C ILE A 79 7.00 11.63 -1.74
N PHE A 80 8.10 11.49 -0.99
CA PHE A 80 8.35 10.32 -0.14
C PHE A 80 8.35 10.66 1.35
N ALA A 81 8.02 9.66 2.17
CA ALA A 81 7.98 9.78 3.62
C ALA A 81 8.33 8.43 4.27
N PRO A 82 8.72 8.40 5.55
CA PRO A 82 9.00 7.15 6.25
C PRO A 82 7.81 6.19 6.33
N ASN A 83 6.60 6.73 6.42
CA ASN A 83 5.36 5.97 6.55
C ASN A 83 4.14 6.76 6.06
N THR A 84 3.05 6.07 5.74
CA THR A 84 1.80 6.69 5.29
C THR A 84 1.07 7.44 6.39
N HIS A 85 1.36 7.16 7.67
CA HIS A 85 0.79 7.90 8.78
C HIS A 85 1.23 9.37 8.78
N GLU A 86 2.52 9.65 8.58
CA GLU A 86 3.00 11.03 8.43
C GLU A 86 2.39 11.73 7.21
N ILE A 87 2.19 11.01 6.12
CA ILE A 87 1.52 11.53 4.91
C ILE A 87 0.09 11.96 5.24
N LEU A 88 -0.67 11.08 5.91
CA LEU A 88 -2.04 11.39 6.35
C LEU A 88 -2.09 12.64 7.22
N LEU A 89 -1.17 12.77 8.21
CA LEU A 89 -1.10 13.95 9.07
C LEU A 89 -0.86 15.24 8.26
N ARG A 90 -0.01 15.19 7.25
CA ARG A 90 0.27 16.35 6.39
C ARG A 90 -0.95 16.72 5.55
N ILE A 91 -1.64 15.73 4.94
CA ILE A 91 -2.87 15.99 4.16
C ILE A 91 -3.93 16.63 5.03
N VAL A 92 -4.26 16.00 6.17
CA VAL A 92 -5.33 16.53 7.06
C VAL A 92 -4.96 17.89 7.62
N SER A 93 -3.68 18.14 7.91
CA SER A 93 -3.21 19.45 8.39
C SER A 93 -3.33 20.58 7.37
N ALA A 94 -3.51 20.25 6.10
CA ALA A 94 -3.70 21.23 5.03
C ALA A 94 -5.17 21.62 4.83
N VAL A 95 -6.11 20.88 5.43
CA VAL A 95 -7.54 21.21 5.41
C VAL A 95 -7.77 22.37 6.38
N ASP A 96 -8.09 23.56 5.84
CA ASP A 96 -8.32 24.78 6.64
C ASP A 96 -9.74 24.80 7.22
N LYS A 97 -10.07 23.80 8.03
CA LYS A 97 -11.35 23.66 8.72
C LYS A 97 -11.18 22.95 10.06
N ALA A 98 -11.98 23.38 11.06
CA ALA A 98 -12.01 22.74 12.38
C ALA A 98 -13.43 22.75 12.95
N PRO A 99 -14.00 21.58 13.32
CA PRO A 99 -13.45 20.24 13.08
C PRO A 99 -13.47 19.86 11.59
N VAL A 100 -12.50 19.04 11.16
CA VAL A 100 -12.49 18.45 9.82
C VAL A 100 -13.56 17.35 9.74
N ARG A 101 -14.44 17.42 8.76
CA ARG A 101 -15.48 16.38 8.54
C ARG A 101 -14.97 15.34 7.55
N ILE A 102 -14.75 14.13 8.04
CA ILE A 102 -14.16 13.04 7.28
C ILE A 102 -15.21 11.97 7.01
N LEU A 103 -15.37 11.58 5.73
CA LEU A 103 -16.05 10.33 5.36
C LEU A 103 -14.99 9.24 5.23
N ALA A 104 -15.20 8.10 5.88
CA ALA A 104 -14.33 6.94 5.81
C ALA A 104 -15.12 5.64 5.95
N THR A 105 -14.42 4.52 6.11
CA THR A 105 -15.06 3.22 6.37
C THR A 105 -14.70 2.70 7.77
N ASP A 106 -15.44 1.71 8.25
CA ASP A 106 -15.08 0.96 9.47
C ASP A 106 -13.98 -0.08 9.21
N GLY A 107 -13.57 -0.27 7.94
CA GLY A 107 -12.56 -1.23 7.50
C GLY A 107 -11.19 -0.63 7.21
N GLU A 108 -10.94 0.63 7.55
CA GLU A 108 -9.66 1.28 7.32
C GLU A 108 -8.56 0.71 8.23
N PHE A 109 -7.30 0.85 7.77
CA PHE A 109 -6.16 0.32 8.50
C PHE A 109 -6.01 0.94 9.89
N HIS A 110 -5.45 0.18 10.83
CA HIS A 110 -5.33 0.55 12.25
C HIS A 110 -4.74 1.95 12.50
N SER A 111 -3.77 2.39 11.69
CA SER A 111 -3.16 3.72 11.87
C SER A 111 -4.15 4.84 11.57
N PHE A 112 -4.95 4.71 10.51
CA PHE A 112 -6.01 5.67 10.20
C PHE A 112 -7.10 5.64 11.27
N ARG A 113 -7.62 4.46 11.62
CA ARG A 113 -8.67 4.30 12.63
C ARG A 113 -8.27 4.94 13.95
N ARG A 114 -7.10 4.55 14.49
CA ARG A 114 -6.61 5.09 15.77
C ARG A 114 -6.40 6.60 15.73
N GLN A 115 -5.85 7.14 14.64
CA GLN A 115 -5.60 8.57 14.51
C GLN A 115 -6.90 9.34 14.37
N SER A 116 -7.84 8.86 13.58
CA SER A 116 -9.15 9.50 13.39
C SER A 116 -9.97 9.50 14.68
N GLU A 117 -10.00 8.39 15.43
CA GLU A 117 -10.61 8.31 16.77
C GLU A 117 -9.98 9.32 17.73
N ARG A 118 -8.66 9.48 17.71
CA ARG A 118 -7.96 10.45 18.58
C ARG A 118 -8.27 11.91 18.20
N TRP A 119 -8.46 12.20 16.92
CA TRP A 119 -8.92 13.51 16.48
C TRP A 119 -10.36 13.80 16.91
N GLU A 120 -11.25 12.79 16.89
CA GLU A 120 -12.63 12.93 17.40
C GLU A 120 -12.63 13.22 18.90
N GLU A 121 -11.87 12.48 19.71
CA GLU A 121 -11.71 12.73 21.15
C GLU A 121 -11.19 14.16 21.45
N ALA A 122 -10.35 14.70 20.57
CA ALA A 122 -9.79 16.05 20.73
C ALA A 122 -10.70 17.15 20.14
N GLY A 123 -11.83 16.81 19.54
CA GLY A 123 -12.72 17.75 18.86
C GLY A 123 -12.15 18.34 17.56
N GLN A 124 -11.13 17.70 17.01
CA GLN A 124 -10.44 18.15 15.77
C GLN A 124 -11.06 17.58 14.50
N ALA A 125 -11.77 16.46 14.60
CA ALA A 125 -12.49 15.86 13.49
C ALA A 125 -13.87 15.34 13.89
N VAL A 126 -14.74 15.19 12.89
CA VAL A 126 -15.99 14.42 12.95
C VAL A 126 -15.92 13.39 11.84
N VAL A 127 -15.97 12.10 12.17
CA VAL A 127 -15.77 11.02 11.20
C VAL A 127 -17.06 10.24 10.99
N THR A 128 -17.59 10.30 9.78
CA THR A 128 -18.69 9.43 9.33
C THR A 128 -18.09 8.14 8.78
N ARG A 129 -18.44 6.99 9.37
CA ARG A 129 -17.94 5.68 8.96
C ARG A 129 -19.04 4.87 8.28
N VAL A 130 -18.85 4.55 7.01
CA VAL A 130 -19.73 3.64 6.27
C VAL A 130 -19.29 2.22 6.55
N PRO A 131 -20.19 1.32 7.06
CA PRO A 131 -19.84 -0.08 7.29
C PRO A 131 -19.44 -0.79 6.00
N LEU A 132 -18.38 -1.61 6.03
CA LEU A 132 -18.02 -2.47 4.89
C LEU A 132 -19.06 -3.56 4.64
N ALA A 133 -19.66 -4.09 5.69
CA ALA A 133 -20.67 -5.14 5.55
C ALA A 133 -22.06 -4.59 5.24
N PRO A 134 -22.84 -5.23 4.34
CA PRO A 134 -22.41 -6.27 3.41
C PRO A 134 -21.54 -5.69 2.28
N PHE A 135 -20.49 -6.42 1.88
CA PHE A 135 -19.48 -5.89 0.94
C PHE A 135 -20.04 -5.69 -0.47
N GLU A 136 -21.00 -6.50 -0.89
CA GLU A 136 -21.65 -6.46 -2.21
C GLU A 136 -22.32 -5.11 -2.51
N THR A 137 -22.80 -4.42 -1.48
CA THR A 137 -23.45 -3.10 -1.60
C THR A 137 -22.56 -1.97 -1.07
N PHE A 138 -21.37 -2.28 -0.58
CA PHE A 138 -20.52 -1.30 0.07
C PHE A 138 -20.15 -0.13 -0.86
N ALA A 139 -19.68 -0.41 -2.06
CA ALA A 139 -19.22 0.62 -2.99
C ALA A 139 -20.34 1.62 -3.33
N GLU A 140 -21.56 1.10 -3.56
CA GLU A 140 -22.74 1.93 -3.80
C GLU A 140 -23.09 2.80 -2.59
N ARG A 141 -23.14 2.22 -1.39
CA ARG A 141 -23.42 2.94 -0.14
C ARG A 141 -22.38 4.00 0.18
N PHE A 142 -21.09 3.72 -0.09
CA PHE A 142 -20.02 4.66 0.15
C PHE A 142 -20.08 5.85 -0.81
N VAL A 143 -20.28 5.60 -2.11
CA VAL A 143 -20.45 6.67 -3.11
C VAL A 143 -21.69 7.49 -2.81
N ALA A 144 -22.81 6.88 -2.46
CA ALA A 144 -24.03 7.60 -2.08
C ALA A 144 -23.80 8.50 -0.85
N ALA A 145 -23.07 8.03 0.16
CA ALA A 145 -22.70 8.83 1.32
C ALA A 145 -21.79 10.01 0.95
N ALA A 146 -20.85 9.80 0.03
CA ALA A 146 -19.98 10.86 -0.49
C ALA A 146 -20.78 11.92 -1.25
N GLN A 147 -21.71 11.51 -2.12
CA GLN A 147 -22.60 12.38 -2.90
C GLN A 147 -23.58 13.17 -2.01
N ALA A 148 -23.99 12.61 -0.87
CA ALA A 148 -24.84 13.33 0.09
C ALA A 148 -24.15 14.60 0.63
N GLY A 149 -22.83 14.69 0.52
CA GLY A 149 -22.03 15.86 0.84
C GLY A 149 -21.86 16.08 2.36
N GLY A 150 -21.36 17.25 2.69
CA GLY A 150 -21.13 17.60 4.10
C GLY A 150 -19.77 17.14 4.62
N HIS A 151 -18.89 16.65 3.75
CA HIS A 151 -17.52 16.20 4.09
C HIS A 151 -16.48 17.19 3.57
N ASP A 152 -15.36 17.30 4.27
CA ASP A 152 -14.21 18.10 3.86
C ASP A 152 -13.13 17.19 3.27
N LEU A 153 -13.12 15.91 3.69
CA LEU A 153 -12.21 14.87 3.23
C LEU A 153 -12.94 13.53 3.13
N ILE A 154 -12.71 12.80 2.04
CA ILE A 154 -13.18 11.43 1.80
C ILE A 154 -11.94 10.54 1.78
N PHE A 155 -11.87 9.57 2.68
CA PHE A 155 -10.75 8.63 2.79
C PHE A 155 -11.24 7.20 2.57
N VAL A 156 -10.58 6.46 1.66
CA VAL A 156 -10.93 5.07 1.38
C VAL A 156 -9.71 4.24 1.01
N SER A 157 -9.62 3.02 1.54
CA SER A 157 -8.64 2.04 1.09
C SER A 157 -9.03 1.46 -0.27
N GLN A 158 -8.09 1.41 -1.22
CA GLN A 158 -8.29 0.74 -2.52
C GLN A 158 -8.50 -0.77 -2.33
N VAL A 159 -7.73 -1.38 -1.43
CA VAL A 159 -7.88 -2.79 -1.05
C VAL A 159 -7.96 -2.87 0.46
N PHE A 160 -9.07 -3.40 0.97
CA PHE A 160 -9.29 -3.52 2.41
C PHE A 160 -8.43 -4.62 3.02
N PHE A 161 -7.61 -4.23 3.98
CA PHE A 161 -6.55 -5.10 4.53
C PHE A 161 -7.08 -6.37 5.21
N ARG A 162 -8.27 -6.34 5.80
CA ARG A 162 -8.85 -7.48 6.51
C ARG A 162 -9.53 -8.47 5.58
N THR A 163 -10.26 -7.98 4.58
CA THR A 163 -11.14 -8.80 3.74
C THR A 163 -10.58 -9.06 2.34
N GLY A 164 -9.62 -8.25 1.87
CA GLY A 164 -9.17 -8.29 0.49
C GLY A 164 -10.18 -7.75 -0.52
N GLY A 165 -11.26 -7.14 -0.05
CA GLY A 165 -12.21 -6.46 -0.93
C GLY A 165 -11.55 -5.29 -1.65
N LEU A 166 -11.86 -5.10 -2.92
CA LEU A 166 -11.38 -4.01 -3.77
C LEU A 166 -12.45 -2.93 -3.89
N PHE A 167 -12.07 -1.66 -3.68
CA PHE A 167 -12.88 -0.51 -4.03
C PHE A 167 -12.48 -0.01 -5.42
N ASP A 168 -13.36 -0.18 -6.40
CA ASP A 168 -13.11 0.08 -7.83
C ASP A 168 -13.75 1.38 -8.35
N ARG A 169 -14.48 2.13 -7.50
CA ARG A 169 -15.24 3.34 -7.90
C ARG A 169 -14.49 4.64 -7.58
N ILE A 170 -13.16 4.64 -7.67
CA ILE A 170 -12.31 5.82 -7.41
C ILE A 170 -12.69 6.98 -8.33
N ALA A 171 -12.97 6.70 -9.61
CA ALA A 171 -13.34 7.70 -10.58
C ALA A 171 -14.62 8.48 -10.20
N GLU A 172 -15.60 7.81 -9.61
CA GLU A 172 -16.82 8.47 -9.15
C GLU A 172 -16.59 9.40 -7.95
N LEU A 173 -15.68 9.02 -7.05
CA LEU A 173 -15.27 9.90 -5.95
C LEU A 173 -14.48 11.11 -6.48
N ALA A 174 -13.63 10.91 -7.50
CA ALA A 174 -12.84 11.98 -8.10
C ALA A 174 -13.74 13.09 -8.74
N GLU A 175 -14.91 12.74 -9.21
CA GLU A 175 -15.88 13.73 -9.73
C GLU A 175 -16.41 14.67 -8.65
N LEU A 176 -16.36 14.27 -7.38
CA LEU A 176 -16.79 15.07 -6.24
C LEU A 176 -15.67 15.96 -5.69
N ALA A 177 -14.42 15.70 -6.08
CA ALA A 177 -13.26 16.37 -5.54
C ALA A 177 -13.16 17.83 -6.02
N ASP A 178 -12.93 18.74 -5.09
CA ASP A 178 -12.75 20.18 -5.35
C ASP A 178 -11.64 20.72 -4.41
N PRO A 179 -10.75 21.63 -4.86
CA PRO A 179 -9.75 22.26 -4.00
C PRO A 179 -10.32 22.92 -2.74
N ALA A 180 -11.56 23.41 -2.77
CA ALA A 180 -12.26 23.94 -1.60
C ALA A 180 -12.90 22.85 -0.71
N GLY A 181 -12.87 21.59 -1.17
CA GLY A 181 -13.41 20.39 -0.53
C GLY A 181 -14.74 19.92 -1.12
N PRO A 182 -15.02 18.59 -1.08
CA PRO A 182 -14.20 17.59 -0.38
C PRO A 182 -12.91 17.22 -1.13
N TRP A 183 -11.90 16.80 -0.38
CA TRP A 183 -10.71 16.15 -0.93
C TRP A 183 -10.89 14.64 -0.91
N VAL A 184 -10.38 13.97 -1.93
CA VAL A 184 -10.42 12.51 -2.02
C VAL A 184 -9.02 11.95 -1.79
N VAL A 185 -8.90 11.07 -0.81
CA VAL A 185 -7.65 10.39 -0.43
C VAL A 185 -7.84 8.89 -0.56
N VAL A 186 -7.02 8.26 -1.39
CA VAL A 186 -7.03 6.81 -1.60
C VAL A 186 -5.79 6.19 -0.95
N ASP A 187 -6.01 5.28 0.00
CA ASP A 187 -4.96 4.43 0.54
C ASP A 187 -4.76 3.21 -0.35
N GLY A 188 -3.72 3.28 -1.18
CA GLY A 188 -3.32 2.22 -2.09
C GLY A 188 -2.32 1.23 -1.52
N TYR A 189 -2.09 1.18 -0.21
CA TYR A 189 -0.98 0.39 0.36
C TYR A 189 -1.04 -1.10 0.03
N HIS A 190 -2.22 -1.68 -0.09
CA HIS A 190 -2.43 -3.06 -0.52
C HIS A 190 -2.65 -3.21 -2.03
N GLY A 191 -2.88 -2.09 -2.74
CA GLY A 191 -3.09 -2.05 -4.18
C GLY A 191 -1.82 -1.82 -4.99
N PHE A 192 -0.95 -0.92 -4.53
CA PHE A 192 0.27 -0.53 -5.24
C PHE A 192 1.17 -1.72 -5.55
N MET A 193 1.50 -1.91 -6.83
CA MET A 193 2.24 -3.05 -7.37
C MET A 193 1.63 -4.44 -7.05
N ALA A 194 0.43 -4.46 -6.50
CA ALA A 194 -0.37 -5.67 -6.31
C ALA A 194 -1.42 -5.82 -7.42
N THR A 195 -2.12 -4.74 -7.71
CA THR A 195 -3.20 -4.68 -8.68
C THR A 195 -2.87 -3.61 -9.71
N PRO A 196 -2.98 -3.86 -11.02
CA PRO A 196 -2.82 -2.82 -12.02
C PRO A 196 -3.74 -1.63 -11.70
N THR A 197 -3.13 -0.45 -11.58
CA THR A 197 -3.84 0.77 -11.16
C THR A 197 -3.48 1.89 -12.13
N ASP A 198 -4.47 2.42 -12.83
CA ASP A 198 -4.32 3.55 -13.74
C ASP A 198 -5.06 4.77 -13.17
N LEU A 199 -4.30 5.79 -12.80
CA LEU A 199 -4.82 7.05 -12.26
C LEU A 199 -4.84 8.18 -13.30
N SER A 200 -4.50 7.92 -14.56
CA SER A 200 -4.32 8.95 -15.60
C SER A 200 -5.50 9.91 -15.75
N THR A 201 -6.72 9.42 -15.53
CA THR A 201 -7.96 10.20 -15.69
C THR A 201 -8.41 10.92 -14.42
N VAL A 202 -7.78 10.65 -13.28
CA VAL A 202 -8.18 11.18 -11.96
C VAL A 202 -7.03 11.82 -11.17
N ALA A 203 -5.81 11.77 -11.71
CA ALA A 203 -4.60 12.22 -11.01
C ALA A 203 -4.63 13.70 -10.59
N ASP A 204 -5.37 14.53 -11.30
CA ASP A 204 -5.53 15.96 -11.00
C ASP A 204 -6.55 16.24 -9.87
N LYS A 205 -7.22 15.22 -9.36
CA LYS A 205 -8.34 15.34 -8.40
C LYS A 205 -8.17 14.58 -7.10
N ILE A 206 -7.33 13.56 -7.08
CA ILE A 206 -7.20 12.69 -5.90
C ILE A 206 -5.81 12.71 -5.30
N PHE A 207 -5.72 12.54 -4.00
CA PHE A 207 -4.52 12.10 -3.32
C PHE A 207 -4.43 10.58 -3.36
N TYR A 208 -3.25 10.04 -3.66
CA TYR A 208 -3.00 8.60 -3.57
C TYR A 208 -1.74 8.35 -2.76
N LEU A 209 -1.86 7.57 -1.69
CA LEU A 209 -0.74 7.22 -0.83
C LEU A 209 -0.54 5.71 -0.78
N ALA A 210 0.73 5.28 -0.73
CA ALA A 210 1.09 3.87 -0.59
C ALA A 210 2.50 3.73 -0.02
N GLY A 211 3.00 2.51 0.06
CA GLY A 211 4.36 2.27 0.59
C GLY A 211 5.02 0.99 0.10
N GLY A 212 6.30 0.86 0.44
CA GLY A 212 7.24 -0.06 -0.18
C GLY A 212 7.30 -1.47 0.40
N TYR A 213 6.90 -1.73 1.65
CA TYR A 213 7.24 -3.00 2.29
C TYR A 213 6.35 -4.19 1.93
N LYS A 214 5.22 -3.95 1.26
CA LYS A 214 4.35 -5.02 0.74
C LYS A 214 4.78 -5.38 -0.69
N TYR A 215 3.90 -5.27 -1.65
CA TYR A 215 4.13 -5.75 -3.00
C TYR A 215 5.14 -4.94 -3.83
N ALA A 216 5.57 -3.77 -3.36
CA ALA A 216 6.70 -3.05 -3.94
C ALA A 216 8.07 -3.59 -3.50
N MET A 217 8.12 -4.56 -2.55
CA MET A 217 9.30 -5.33 -2.18
C MET A 217 10.53 -4.52 -1.71
N ALA A 218 10.30 -3.27 -1.31
CA ALA A 218 11.36 -2.32 -0.97
C ALA A 218 11.65 -2.18 0.54
N GLY A 219 10.90 -2.90 1.36
CA GLY A 219 10.95 -2.74 2.82
C GLY A 219 10.33 -1.43 3.29
N GLU A 220 10.51 -1.14 4.57
CA GLU A 220 9.99 0.06 5.21
C GLU A 220 10.69 1.32 4.69
N GLY A 221 10.02 2.48 4.76
CA GLY A 221 10.60 3.79 4.48
C GLY A 221 10.42 4.32 3.04
N ALA A 222 9.93 3.50 2.10
CA ALA A 222 9.58 3.94 0.74
C ALA A 222 8.08 4.23 0.62
N CYS A 223 7.52 5.01 1.54
CA CYS A 223 6.15 5.47 1.40
C CYS A 223 6.09 6.75 0.58
N PHE A 224 5.04 6.89 -0.20
CA PHE A 224 4.87 8.04 -1.08
C PHE A 224 3.45 8.60 -1.06
N LEU A 225 3.34 9.85 -1.46
CA LEU A 225 2.11 10.54 -1.76
C LEU A 225 2.18 11.07 -3.19
N HIS A 226 1.15 10.80 -3.97
CA HIS A 226 0.76 11.59 -5.12
C HIS A 226 -0.23 12.66 -4.64
N ALA A 227 0.08 13.93 -4.88
CA ALA A 227 -0.75 15.07 -4.52
C ALA A 227 -1.26 15.79 -5.77
N PRO A 228 -2.58 15.95 -5.94
CA PRO A 228 -3.13 16.67 -7.08
C PRO A 228 -2.75 18.16 -7.02
N PRO A 229 -2.65 18.86 -8.16
CA PRO A 229 -2.38 20.29 -8.19
C PRO A 229 -3.50 21.05 -7.47
N ASP A 230 -3.17 22.23 -6.93
CA ASP A 230 -4.11 23.19 -6.30
C ASP A 230 -4.78 22.73 -4.98
N PHE A 231 -4.62 21.47 -4.57
CA PHE A 231 -5.15 20.95 -3.31
C PHE A 231 -4.14 21.13 -2.17
N GLY A 232 -4.55 21.72 -1.05
CA GLY A 232 -3.76 21.84 0.17
C GLY A 232 -2.44 22.59 -0.03
N PRO A 233 -2.43 23.85 -0.44
CA PRO A 233 -1.22 24.57 -0.81
C PRO A 233 -0.27 24.79 0.37
N ARG A 234 -0.75 24.73 1.62
CA ARG A 234 0.02 25.07 2.82
C ARG A 234 -0.27 24.11 3.99
N PRO A 235 0.26 22.86 3.98
CA PRO A 235 0.13 21.95 5.13
C PRO A 235 0.70 22.59 6.41
N VAL A 236 -0.01 22.48 7.54
CA VAL A 236 0.47 22.98 8.83
C VAL A 236 1.57 22.05 9.38
N VAL A 237 1.41 20.75 9.18
CA VAL A 237 2.48 19.76 9.43
C VAL A 237 3.42 19.74 8.24
N THR A 238 4.59 20.32 8.37
CA THR A 238 5.56 20.55 7.29
C THR A 238 7.00 20.31 7.77
N GLY A 239 7.95 20.38 6.85
CA GLY A 239 9.38 20.28 7.13
C GLY A 239 10.19 21.01 6.07
N TRP A 240 11.50 21.16 6.32
CA TRP A 240 12.35 22.01 5.51
C TRP A 240 12.53 21.55 4.05
N PHE A 241 12.24 20.29 3.71
CA PHE A 241 12.23 19.83 2.31
C PHE A 241 11.09 20.44 1.49
N ALA A 242 9.99 20.85 2.13
CA ALA A 242 8.89 21.55 1.46
C ALA A 242 9.25 22.98 1.00
N GLU A 243 10.36 23.54 1.52
CA GLU A 243 10.85 24.87 1.20
C GLU A 243 12.03 24.85 0.18
N PHE A 244 12.43 23.69 -0.34
CA PHE A 244 13.53 23.60 -1.31
C PHE A 244 13.29 24.51 -2.52
N GLY A 245 14.33 25.30 -2.83
CA GLY A 245 14.30 26.38 -3.81
C GLY A 245 13.99 27.76 -3.23
N HIS A 246 13.63 27.86 -1.94
CA HIS A 246 13.32 29.13 -1.27
C HIS A 246 14.11 29.34 0.04
N LEU A 247 14.96 28.38 0.44
CA LEU A 247 15.72 28.43 1.72
C LEU A 247 16.61 29.67 1.89
N GLU A 248 17.06 30.26 0.79
CA GLU A 248 17.89 31.49 0.78
C GLU A 248 17.04 32.76 0.53
N GLY A 249 15.72 32.64 0.53
CA GLY A 249 14.81 33.75 0.31
C GLY A 249 14.81 34.78 1.47
N PRO A 250 14.27 35.97 1.24
CA PRO A 250 14.15 36.97 2.27
C PRO A 250 13.26 36.50 3.42
N PRO A 251 13.54 36.87 4.69
CA PRO A 251 12.70 36.49 5.81
C PRO A 251 11.29 37.05 5.65
N GLY A 252 10.27 36.19 5.75
CA GLY A 252 8.89 36.62 5.60
C GLY A 252 7.90 35.47 5.39
N GLY A 253 7.64 34.70 6.45
CA GLY A 253 6.69 33.59 6.42
C GLY A 253 7.28 32.28 5.88
N VAL A 254 6.55 31.19 6.06
CA VAL A 254 6.93 29.87 5.59
C VAL A 254 6.57 29.72 4.11
N GLN A 255 7.57 29.46 3.28
CA GLN A 255 7.41 29.26 1.84
C GLN A 255 7.14 27.78 1.55
N TYR A 256 6.47 27.52 0.45
CA TYR A 256 6.16 26.17 -0.01
C TYR A 256 6.43 26.05 -1.51
N ARG A 257 6.79 24.86 -1.96
CA ARG A 257 6.78 24.52 -3.38
C ARG A 257 5.35 24.57 -3.92
N THR A 258 5.19 24.81 -5.20
CA THR A 258 3.89 24.85 -5.88
C THR A 258 3.45 23.47 -6.43
N ASP A 259 4.40 22.53 -6.56
CA ASP A 259 4.17 21.15 -6.98
C ASP A 259 3.80 20.23 -5.79
N GLY A 260 3.80 18.90 -5.99
CA GLY A 260 3.58 17.93 -4.92
C GLY A 260 4.54 18.09 -3.74
N GLY A 261 5.70 18.71 -3.98
CA GLY A 261 6.73 18.96 -3.00
C GLY A 261 6.31 19.80 -1.80
N ARG A 262 5.17 20.51 -1.86
CA ARG A 262 4.59 21.21 -0.70
C ARG A 262 4.26 20.26 0.46
N PHE A 263 4.10 18.97 0.19
CA PHE A 263 3.85 17.92 1.18
C PHE A 263 5.14 17.23 1.68
N TRP A 264 6.32 17.64 1.24
CA TRP A 264 7.56 17.13 1.82
C TRP A 264 7.63 17.40 3.33
N GLY A 265 8.28 16.51 4.05
CA GLY A 265 8.58 16.67 5.47
C GLY A 265 10.01 17.11 5.72
N ALA A 266 10.60 16.50 6.75
CA ALA A 266 11.97 16.69 7.13
C ALA A 266 12.87 15.55 6.64
N THR A 267 14.16 15.58 7.05
CA THR A 267 15.15 14.54 6.77
C THR A 267 14.65 13.15 7.16
N PHE A 268 14.77 12.21 6.25
CA PHE A 268 14.39 10.81 6.45
C PHE A 268 15.46 9.87 5.89
N ASP A 269 15.38 8.59 6.24
CA ASP A 269 16.26 7.55 5.67
C ASP A 269 15.83 7.21 4.24
N ALA A 270 16.64 7.64 3.27
CA ALA A 270 16.38 7.40 1.85
C ALA A 270 16.82 6.00 1.37
N SER A 271 17.40 5.14 2.23
CA SER A 271 17.90 3.81 1.82
C SER A 271 16.81 2.93 1.21
N ALA A 272 15.55 3.11 1.64
CA ALA A 272 14.41 2.42 1.07
C ALA A 272 14.15 2.78 -0.41
N LEU A 273 14.49 3.98 -0.85
CA LEU A 273 14.36 4.39 -2.25
C LEU A 273 15.41 3.71 -3.13
N TYR A 274 16.63 3.50 -2.62
CA TYR A 274 17.65 2.70 -3.29
C TYR A 274 17.16 1.25 -3.48
N ARG A 275 16.56 0.65 -2.44
CA ARG A 275 15.96 -0.69 -2.55
C ARG A 275 14.85 -0.71 -3.58
N PHE A 276 13.94 0.28 -3.56
CA PHE A 276 12.85 0.39 -4.51
C PHE A 276 13.33 0.51 -5.96
N ASN A 277 14.28 1.40 -6.24
CA ASN A 277 14.86 1.57 -7.57
C ASN A 277 15.52 0.28 -8.07
N ALA A 278 16.29 -0.41 -7.20
CA ALA A 278 16.91 -1.70 -7.54
C ALA A 278 15.86 -2.79 -7.85
N VAL A 279 14.77 -2.85 -7.08
CA VAL A 279 13.66 -3.79 -7.34
C VAL A 279 12.98 -3.46 -8.68
N ARG A 280 12.71 -2.18 -8.96
CA ARG A 280 12.12 -1.77 -10.25
C ARG A 280 13.02 -2.11 -11.42
N ALA A 281 14.31 -1.84 -11.31
CA ALA A 281 15.29 -2.22 -12.34
C ALA A 281 15.32 -3.74 -12.57
N MET A 282 15.27 -4.55 -11.50
CA MET A 282 15.16 -6.01 -11.61
C MET A 282 13.88 -6.44 -12.34
N LEU A 283 12.73 -5.86 -12.00
CA LEU A 283 11.47 -6.20 -12.67
C LEU A 283 11.51 -5.82 -14.14
N ASP A 284 12.01 -4.63 -14.49
CA ASP A 284 12.17 -4.16 -15.87
C ASP A 284 13.13 -5.08 -16.65
N GLN A 285 14.25 -5.48 -16.05
CA GLN A 285 15.23 -6.39 -16.68
C GLN A 285 14.62 -7.77 -17.01
N HIS A 286 13.69 -8.25 -16.18
CA HIS A 286 13.01 -9.53 -16.39
C HIS A 286 11.68 -9.40 -17.15
N GLY A 287 11.31 -8.19 -17.60
CA GLY A 287 10.06 -7.93 -18.30
C GLY A 287 8.81 -8.19 -17.45
N LEU A 288 8.94 -8.05 -16.11
CA LEU A 288 7.88 -8.34 -15.17
C LEU A 288 7.05 -7.10 -14.87
N THR A 289 5.80 -7.13 -15.27
CA THR A 289 4.81 -6.08 -14.97
C THR A 289 3.94 -6.47 -13.77
N THR A 290 3.31 -5.49 -13.13
CA THR A 290 2.33 -5.74 -12.07
C THR A 290 1.20 -6.65 -12.54
N ALA A 291 0.73 -6.51 -13.78
CA ALA A 291 -0.30 -7.38 -14.37
C ALA A 291 0.17 -8.84 -14.44
N MET A 292 1.37 -9.10 -14.97
CA MET A 292 1.92 -10.46 -15.07
C MET A 292 2.09 -11.12 -13.70
N ILE A 293 2.54 -10.35 -12.70
CA ILE A 293 2.71 -10.85 -11.34
C ILE A 293 1.34 -11.09 -10.67
N ALA A 294 0.35 -10.25 -10.96
CA ALA A 294 -1.02 -10.43 -10.49
C ALA A 294 -1.64 -11.71 -11.08
N ASP A 295 -1.44 -11.97 -12.37
CA ASP A 295 -1.92 -13.17 -13.03
C ASP A 295 -1.27 -14.44 -12.48
N HIS A 296 0.05 -14.42 -12.26
CA HIS A 296 0.76 -15.51 -11.59
C HIS A 296 0.17 -15.79 -10.19
N ALA A 297 0.01 -14.75 -9.37
CA ALA A 297 -0.55 -14.88 -8.02
C ALA A 297 -2.00 -15.37 -8.06
N ARG A 298 -2.82 -14.92 -9.03
CA ARG A 298 -4.20 -15.34 -9.22
C ARG A 298 -4.29 -16.84 -9.51
N GLY A 299 -3.42 -17.39 -10.36
CA GLY A 299 -3.35 -18.83 -10.62
C GLY A 299 -3.08 -19.64 -9.35
N LEU A 300 -2.14 -19.17 -8.50
CA LEU A 300 -1.83 -19.81 -7.23
C LEU A 300 -3.01 -19.69 -6.23
N GLN A 301 -3.65 -18.54 -6.17
CA GLN A 301 -4.86 -18.33 -5.35
C GLN A 301 -6.00 -19.26 -5.78
N ALA A 302 -6.27 -19.36 -7.08
CA ALA A 302 -7.32 -20.20 -7.62
C ALA A 302 -7.09 -21.68 -7.28
N ARG A 303 -5.86 -22.18 -7.38
CA ARG A 303 -5.51 -23.56 -6.98
C ARG A 303 -5.75 -23.79 -5.49
N PHE A 304 -5.35 -22.84 -4.63
CA PHE A 304 -5.56 -22.97 -3.18
C PHE A 304 -7.06 -22.89 -2.83
N GLN A 305 -7.80 -21.96 -3.45
CA GLN A 305 -9.25 -21.86 -3.27
C GLN A 305 -9.95 -23.18 -3.68
N ALA A 306 -9.60 -23.75 -4.82
CA ALA A 306 -10.18 -25.01 -5.27
C ALA A 306 -9.96 -26.16 -4.26
N ALA A 307 -8.80 -26.19 -3.61
CA ALA A 307 -8.52 -27.18 -2.56
C ALA A 307 -9.38 -26.95 -1.31
N ILE A 308 -9.61 -25.68 -0.93
CA ILE A 308 -10.50 -25.33 0.20
C ILE A 308 -11.93 -25.79 -0.11
N GLU A 309 -12.45 -25.42 -1.27
CA GLU A 309 -13.81 -25.77 -1.72
C GLU A 309 -14.00 -27.27 -1.93
N GLY A 310 -12.93 -27.97 -2.35
CA GLY A 310 -12.89 -29.42 -2.53
C GLY A 310 -12.74 -30.22 -1.23
N GLY A 311 -12.57 -29.58 -0.08
CA GLY A 311 -12.40 -30.25 1.20
C GLY A 311 -10.99 -30.79 1.46
N GLU A 312 -9.99 -30.39 0.64
CA GLU A 312 -8.60 -30.85 0.73
C GLU A 312 -7.78 -30.11 1.81
N ALA A 313 -8.29 -28.96 2.32
CA ALA A 313 -7.56 -28.06 3.19
C ALA A 313 -7.93 -28.20 4.70
N GLY A 314 -8.39 -29.36 5.13
CA GLY A 314 -8.75 -29.62 6.53
C GLY A 314 -9.77 -28.64 7.08
N GLY A 315 -9.59 -28.16 8.30
CA GLY A 315 -10.48 -27.19 8.94
C GLY A 315 -10.72 -25.91 8.13
N LEU A 316 -9.76 -25.46 7.31
CA LEU A 316 -9.93 -24.28 6.43
C LEU A 316 -11.07 -24.46 5.41
N SER A 317 -11.43 -25.69 5.07
CA SER A 317 -12.54 -25.99 4.15
C SER A 317 -13.93 -25.63 4.73
N GLN A 318 -13.99 -25.27 6.01
CA GLN A 318 -15.21 -24.80 6.68
C GLN A 318 -15.26 -23.26 6.76
N ALA A 319 -14.22 -22.57 6.33
CA ALA A 319 -14.14 -21.11 6.43
C ALA A 319 -14.87 -20.41 5.28
N ASP A 320 -15.44 -19.23 5.56
CA ASP A 320 -15.99 -18.35 4.54
C ASP A 320 -14.86 -17.65 3.78
N ILE A 321 -14.78 -17.81 2.47
CA ILE A 321 -13.86 -17.05 1.62
C ILE A 321 -14.45 -15.66 1.38
N LEU A 322 -13.80 -14.62 1.91
CA LEU A 322 -14.32 -13.23 1.87
C LEU A 322 -14.09 -12.56 0.51
N ASN A 323 -13.10 -13.00 -0.24
CA ASN A 323 -12.70 -12.45 -1.53
C ASN A 323 -12.34 -13.58 -2.50
N PRO A 324 -13.32 -14.40 -2.92
CA PRO A 324 -13.06 -15.53 -3.78
C PRO A 324 -12.47 -15.12 -5.12
N VAL A 325 -11.67 -16.01 -5.72
CA VAL A 325 -11.19 -15.84 -7.10
C VAL A 325 -12.37 -16.06 -8.03
N ASP A 326 -12.83 -15.00 -8.67
CA ASP A 326 -13.91 -15.03 -9.65
C ASP A 326 -13.44 -14.31 -10.92
N GLY A 327 -13.26 -15.08 -11.99
CA GLY A 327 -12.82 -14.56 -13.28
C GLY A 327 -11.46 -13.87 -13.28
N GLU A 328 -11.32 -12.87 -14.16
CA GLU A 328 -10.08 -12.13 -14.42
C GLU A 328 -10.06 -10.74 -13.81
N ALA A 329 -11.10 -10.35 -13.04
CA ALA A 329 -11.20 -9.03 -12.43
C ALA A 329 -9.99 -8.71 -11.52
N PRO A 330 -9.55 -7.45 -11.44
CA PRO A 330 -8.53 -7.01 -10.50
C PRO A 330 -8.90 -7.39 -9.07
N ARG A 331 -7.91 -7.76 -8.25
CA ARG A 331 -8.13 -8.29 -6.91
C ARG A 331 -6.92 -8.14 -6.01
N ALA A 332 -7.13 -8.31 -4.71
CA ALA A 332 -6.05 -8.46 -3.73
C ALA A 332 -5.21 -9.70 -4.03
N ARG A 333 -3.89 -9.62 -3.81
CA ARG A 333 -3.00 -10.79 -3.91
C ARG A 333 -2.96 -11.62 -2.63
N PHE A 334 -4.07 -11.71 -1.93
CA PHE A 334 -4.24 -12.62 -0.80
C PHE A 334 -5.66 -13.14 -0.75
N LEU A 335 -5.84 -14.33 -0.21
CA LEU A 335 -7.14 -14.87 0.17
C LEU A 335 -7.38 -14.61 1.64
N ALA A 336 -8.57 -14.17 1.98
CA ALA A 336 -9.05 -13.93 3.34
C ALA A 336 -10.16 -14.92 3.68
N LEU A 337 -9.95 -15.69 4.73
CA LEU A 337 -10.86 -16.76 5.17
C LEU A 337 -11.33 -16.48 6.58
N ARG A 338 -12.64 -16.41 6.79
CA ARG A 338 -13.25 -16.14 8.09
C ARG A 338 -13.67 -17.43 8.77
N HIS A 339 -13.18 -17.62 9.98
CA HIS A 339 -13.60 -18.71 10.86
C HIS A 339 -13.19 -18.41 12.31
N ALA A 340 -13.96 -18.88 13.28
CA ALA A 340 -13.64 -18.69 14.72
C ALA A 340 -12.28 -19.30 15.10
N ASP A 341 -11.87 -20.39 14.46
CA ASP A 341 -10.59 -21.05 14.69
C ASP A 341 -9.40 -20.44 13.94
N ALA A 342 -9.57 -19.36 13.18
CA ALA A 342 -8.49 -18.74 12.43
C ALA A 342 -7.21 -18.47 13.26
N PRO A 343 -7.28 -17.94 14.52
CA PRO A 343 -6.10 -17.77 15.35
C PRO A 343 -5.41 -19.10 15.72
N ARG A 344 -6.18 -20.15 15.99
CA ARG A 344 -5.68 -21.50 16.29
C ARG A 344 -4.96 -22.10 15.08
N TRP A 345 -5.57 -22.03 13.90
CA TRP A 345 -4.97 -22.50 12.66
C TRP A 345 -3.68 -21.77 12.32
N LYS A 346 -3.64 -20.45 12.50
CA LYS A 346 -2.40 -19.67 12.30
C LYS A 346 -1.27 -20.18 13.19
N THR A 347 -1.55 -20.50 14.44
CA THR A 347 -0.55 -21.05 15.37
C THR A 347 -0.06 -22.43 14.93
N ALA A 348 -1.00 -23.35 14.58
CA ALA A 348 -0.66 -24.68 14.10
C ALA A 348 0.16 -24.65 12.78
N LEU A 349 -0.18 -23.76 11.85
CA LEU A 349 0.58 -23.55 10.62
C LEU A 349 2.01 -23.04 10.92
N GLN A 350 2.16 -22.14 11.87
CA GLN A 350 3.49 -21.64 12.28
C GLN A 350 4.37 -22.73 12.84
N GLU A 351 3.82 -23.69 13.60
CA GLU A 351 4.55 -24.88 14.09
C GLU A 351 5.01 -25.79 12.95
N MET A 352 4.32 -25.78 11.81
CA MET A 352 4.68 -26.46 10.57
C MET A 352 5.55 -25.63 9.62
N ASN A 353 6.12 -24.51 10.11
CA ASN A 353 6.92 -23.56 9.34
C ASN A 353 6.17 -22.92 8.16
N VAL A 354 4.86 -22.77 8.29
CA VAL A 354 4.00 -22.05 7.33
C VAL A 354 3.64 -20.68 7.90
N ILE A 355 4.05 -19.61 7.23
CA ILE A 355 3.79 -18.25 7.65
C ILE A 355 2.53 -17.74 6.96
N ALA A 356 1.47 -17.59 7.72
CA ALA A 356 0.23 -16.90 7.35
C ALA A 356 -0.03 -15.76 8.34
N ASP A 357 -0.95 -14.88 8.05
CA ASP A 357 -1.32 -13.77 8.92
C ASP A 357 -2.78 -13.89 9.37
N VAL A 358 -3.11 -13.38 10.55
CA VAL A 358 -4.46 -13.40 11.11
C VAL A 358 -4.84 -12.04 11.65
N ARG A 359 -6.09 -11.65 11.43
CA ARG A 359 -6.72 -10.49 12.07
C ARG A 359 -8.08 -10.89 12.61
N ASP A 360 -8.19 -10.87 13.92
CA ASP A 360 -9.37 -11.36 14.64
C ASP A 360 -9.74 -12.81 14.21
N ASP A 361 -10.88 -13.00 13.56
CA ASP A 361 -11.41 -14.26 13.05
C ASP A 361 -11.07 -14.52 11.55
N VAL A 362 -10.18 -13.72 10.93
CA VAL A 362 -9.82 -13.83 9.52
C VAL A 362 -8.36 -14.24 9.37
N ILE A 363 -8.10 -15.44 8.86
CA ILE A 363 -6.77 -15.86 8.41
C ILE A 363 -6.56 -15.47 6.96
N ARG A 364 -5.34 -15.00 6.63
CA ARG A 364 -5.01 -14.46 5.30
C ARG A 364 -3.79 -15.14 4.74
N PHE A 365 -3.88 -15.55 3.48
CA PHE A 365 -2.79 -16.15 2.73
C PHE A 365 -2.42 -15.25 1.56
N GLY A 366 -1.21 -14.67 1.60
CA GLY A 366 -0.72 -13.75 0.58
C GLY A 366 0.18 -14.43 -0.43
N PHE A 367 -0.04 -14.10 -1.70
CA PHE A 367 0.63 -14.70 -2.85
C PHE A 367 1.52 -13.68 -3.56
N SER A 368 2.64 -14.13 -4.08
CA SER A 368 3.59 -13.31 -4.80
C SER A 368 4.52 -14.14 -5.71
N LEU A 369 5.46 -13.44 -6.30
CA LEU A 369 6.36 -13.90 -7.35
C LEU A 369 7.24 -15.11 -6.94
N TYR A 370 7.62 -15.22 -5.66
CA TYR A 370 8.52 -16.29 -5.17
C TYR A 370 7.81 -17.61 -4.85
N GLN A 371 6.49 -17.68 -4.91
CA GLN A 371 5.78 -18.95 -4.73
C GLN A 371 5.55 -19.64 -6.07
N SER A 372 5.46 -20.97 -6.01
CA SER A 372 5.17 -21.84 -7.13
C SER A 372 3.94 -22.73 -6.83
N GLU A 373 3.44 -23.44 -7.83
CA GLU A 373 2.38 -24.44 -7.64
C GLU A 373 2.81 -25.50 -6.61
N GLU A 374 4.08 -25.92 -6.60
CA GLU A 374 4.61 -26.86 -5.61
C GLU A 374 4.49 -26.31 -4.18
N ASP A 375 4.74 -25.00 -3.97
CA ASP A 375 4.56 -24.39 -2.65
C ASP A 375 3.09 -24.38 -2.24
N VAL A 376 2.16 -24.21 -3.18
CA VAL A 376 0.72 -24.29 -2.92
C VAL A 376 0.32 -25.73 -2.56
N GLU A 377 0.83 -26.75 -3.24
CA GLU A 377 0.57 -28.16 -2.88
C GLU A 377 1.11 -28.47 -1.47
N ARG A 378 2.30 -28.00 -1.12
CA ARG A 378 2.85 -28.13 0.24
C ARG A 378 1.99 -27.40 1.26
N LEU A 379 1.45 -26.21 0.93
CA LEU A 379 0.51 -25.46 1.78
C LEU A 379 -0.78 -26.28 2.00
N ILE A 380 -1.39 -26.81 0.94
CA ILE A 380 -2.61 -27.64 1.02
C ILE A 380 -2.36 -28.83 1.94
N HIS A 381 -1.24 -29.52 1.76
CA HIS A 381 -0.87 -30.66 2.61
C HIS A 381 -0.69 -30.26 4.10
N ALA A 382 -0.12 -29.10 4.37
CA ALA A 382 -0.03 -28.59 5.74
C ALA A 382 -1.42 -28.25 6.31
N CYS A 383 -2.27 -27.60 5.51
CA CYS A 383 -3.64 -27.23 5.90
C CYS A 383 -4.54 -28.45 6.14
N ALA A 384 -4.35 -29.55 5.40
CA ALA A 384 -5.09 -30.81 5.59
C ALA A 384 -4.93 -31.41 7.01
N ARG A 385 -3.94 -30.96 7.77
CA ARG A 385 -3.67 -31.40 9.16
C ARG A 385 -4.33 -30.49 10.22
N LEU A 386 -5.04 -29.46 9.78
CA LEU A 386 -5.80 -28.58 10.67
C LEU A 386 -7.17 -29.20 10.97
N ASP A 387 -7.53 -29.22 12.25
CA ASP A 387 -8.82 -29.69 12.76
C ASP A 387 -9.88 -28.58 12.77
#